data_bb004fd7d7ac3c69cd8b683e07e5ca25
#
_entry.id   bb004fd7d7ac3c69cd8b683e07e5ca25
#
_cell.length_a   1.000
_cell.length_b   1.000
_cell.length_c   1.000
_cell.angle_alpha   90.00
_cell.angle_beta   90.00
_cell.angle_gamma   90.00
#
_symmetry.space_group_name_H-M   'P 1'
#
loop_
_entity.id
_entity.type
_entity.pdbx_description
1 polymer ?
#
loop_
_entity_poly.entity_id
_entity_poly.type
_entity_poly.pdbx_seq_one_letter_code
_entity_poly.pdbx_strand_id
1 'polypeptide(L)'
;MKSTLKKNWERIVLCLCMANFACIGIAQTNKKLDDQVINTMKTATRFMMNKVSYNGGFVWNYLPDMSRSWGEMEAKRTMVWIQPPGTPSVGHLLLDAYHATGDEYYYEAAKKVANTLIWGQLECGGWNYVFDFAGENSLKSWYDTVGKNGWRLEEFQHYYGNATYDDAGTMEAAKFLLRMYVEKNDPAFRPALEKTIDFVLKSQYPVGGWPQRYPLMYDHPFQGKKDYSSFITLNDDVIPDATEFLIQCYQAMGLQGVKEPIMRAMYLMISLQQGEPYAGWADQYTVDDLKPAHARSYEPRSVNTGTTVRLVNLMMDYYKLTADTRFLSGIPAAIRFLESMKLPESDVKKWKSQSTNPEAILVPRFVDPDTGKPLYVHRKGSNVKNGTYYIDQNIENTIAHYSSATFVNPEQLREDFDEVKKIDKNKLLSQSPLLSDELCPLPKYYTHCPRLVTEKEISNLMDQIKKQGYWLSDLPSTSHPYRCGWTPDLSGKEDYSRKMVGDDFDTSPYPCTDGQQCISVAAYIKNMMALIAALEGNVK
;
A
#
# COMPACT_ATOMS: atom_id res chain seq x y z
N MET A 1 69.60 15.14 -25.73
CA MET A 1 68.78 14.72 -24.57
C MET A 1 67.89 15.82 -23.92
N LYS A 2 68.24 17.13 -24.02
CA LYS A 2 67.41 18.21 -23.40
C LYS A 2 66.12 18.60 -24.18
N SER A 3 66.06 18.32 -25.50
CA SER A 3 64.89 18.71 -26.30
C SER A 3 63.68 17.73 -26.24
N THR A 4 63.96 16.46 -25.96
CA THR A 4 62.95 15.41 -25.87
C THR A 4 62.21 15.44 -24.52
N LEU A 5 62.88 15.83 -23.45
CA LEU A 5 62.26 15.99 -22.12
C LEU A 5 61.25 17.16 -22.06
N LYS A 6 61.52 18.27 -22.77
CA LYS A 6 60.64 19.44 -22.82
C LYS A 6 59.36 19.15 -23.56
N LYS A 7 59.39 18.40 -24.69
CA LYS A 7 58.23 17.98 -25.45
C LYS A 7 57.32 17.00 -24.69
N ASN A 8 57.90 16.12 -23.86
CA ASN A 8 57.08 15.20 -23.06
C ASN A 8 56.43 15.90 -21.86
N TRP A 9 57.05 16.92 -21.27
CA TRP A 9 56.46 17.74 -20.21
C TRP A 9 55.27 18.57 -20.71
N GLU A 10 55.37 19.17 -21.89
CA GLU A 10 54.27 19.92 -22.51
C GLU A 10 53.09 19.01 -22.86
N ARG A 11 53.33 17.76 -23.29
CA ARG A 11 52.25 16.78 -23.52
C ARG A 11 51.57 16.30 -22.21
N ILE A 12 52.35 16.09 -21.16
CA ILE A 12 51.80 15.69 -19.84
C ILE A 12 50.99 16.82 -19.22
N VAL A 13 51.44 18.07 -19.32
CA VAL A 13 50.72 19.24 -18.83
C VAL A 13 49.45 19.46 -19.65
N LEU A 14 49.47 19.25 -21.00
CA LEU A 14 48.30 19.37 -21.84
C LEU A 14 47.24 18.27 -21.54
N CYS A 15 47.68 17.01 -21.27
CA CYS A 15 46.78 15.92 -20.87
C CYS A 15 46.20 16.15 -19.48
N LEU A 16 46.96 16.68 -18.51
CA LEU A 16 46.44 17.02 -17.18
C LEU A 16 45.46 18.21 -17.22
N CYS A 17 45.71 19.20 -18.06
CA CYS A 17 44.79 20.30 -18.27
C CYS A 17 43.47 19.82 -18.95
N MET A 18 43.55 18.96 -19.99
CA MET A 18 42.38 18.41 -20.63
C MET A 18 41.56 17.49 -19.70
N ALA A 19 42.21 16.67 -18.86
CA ALA A 19 41.55 15.84 -17.86
C ALA A 19 40.83 16.71 -16.79
N ASN A 20 41.47 17.78 -16.31
CA ASN A 20 40.86 18.72 -15.37
C ASN A 20 39.70 19.49 -16.00
N PHE A 21 39.79 19.92 -17.27
CA PHE A 21 38.69 20.57 -17.97
C PHE A 21 37.52 19.60 -18.23
N ALA A 22 37.80 18.34 -18.53
CA ALA A 22 36.76 17.32 -18.69
C ALA A 22 36.06 17.03 -17.34
N CYS A 23 36.79 16.88 -16.25
CA CYS A 23 36.20 16.70 -14.90
C CYS A 23 35.41 17.92 -14.44
N ILE A 24 35.89 19.15 -14.71
CA ILE A 24 35.14 20.38 -14.39
C ILE A 24 33.91 20.51 -15.28
N GLY A 25 33.99 20.13 -16.54
CA GLY A 25 32.83 20.13 -17.46
C GLY A 25 31.76 19.12 -17.06
N ILE A 26 32.14 17.93 -16.65
CA ILE A 26 31.22 16.90 -16.14
C ILE A 26 30.60 17.34 -14.82
N ALA A 27 31.36 17.88 -13.89
CA ALA A 27 30.85 18.40 -12.63
C ALA A 27 29.89 19.59 -12.81
N GLN A 28 30.13 20.48 -13.77
CA GLN A 28 29.23 21.59 -14.11
C GLN A 28 27.96 21.16 -14.82
N THR A 29 28.03 20.13 -15.69
CA THR A 29 26.83 19.57 -16.34
C THR A 29 25.95 18.83 -15.34
N ASN A 30 26.51 18.05 -14.45
CA ASN A 30 25.76 17.38 -13.40
C ASN A 30 25.06 18.41 -12.48
N LYS A 31 25.79 19.43 -12.00
CA LYS A 31 25.21 20.48 -11.15
C LYS A 31 24.06 21.21 -11.84
N LYS A 32 24.16 21.50 -13.13
CA LYS A 32 23.10 22.17 -13.89
C LYS A 32 21.85 21.27 -14.05
N LEU A 33 22.06 19.95 -14.20
CA LEU A 33 20.96 18.99 -14.25
C LEU A 33 20.27 18.92 -12.88
N ASP A 34 21.03 18.81 -11.80
CA ASP A 34 20.49 18.77 -10.44
C ASP A 34 19.67 20.01 -10.12
N ASP A 35 20.16 21.22 -10.45
CA ASP A 35 19.42 22.47 -10.26
C ASP A 35 18.08 22.48 -11.04
N GLN A 36 18.04 21.91 -12.25
CA GLN A 36 16.82 21.79 -13.04
C GLN A 36 15.86 20.77 -12.44
N VAL A 37 16.36 19.64 -11.97
CA VAL A 37 15.57 18.61 -11.29
C VAL A 37 14.95 19.19 -10.01
N ILE A 38 15.73 19.84 -9.15
CA ILE A 38 15.27 20.48 -7.91
C ILE A 38 14.18 21.52 -8.20
N ASN A 39 14.39 22.38 -9.21
CA ASN A 39 13.38 23.36 -9.60
C ASN A 39 12.09 22.73 -10.12
N THR A 40 12.20 21.63 -10.87
CA THR A 40 11.06 20.86 -11.38
C THR A 40 10.26 20.25 -10.23
N MET A 41 10.94 19.57 -9.29
CA MET A 41 10.33 19.03 -8.08
C MET A 41 9.60 20.11 -7.28
N LYS A 42 10.25 21.26 -7.06
CA LYS A 42 9.69 22.37 -6.29
C LYS A 42 8.47 23.00 -6.98
N THR A 43 8.50 23.13 -8.30
CA THR A 43 7.38 23.65 -9.09
C THR A 43 6.17 22.73 -8.99
N ALA A 44 6.36 21.43 -9.20
CA ALA A 44 5.29 20.43 -9.06
C ALA A 44 4.71 20.43 -7.64
N THR A 45 5.57 20.43 -6.61
CA THR A 45 5.13 20.42 -5.22
C THR A 45 4.36 21.68 -4.85
N ARG A 46 4.80 22.86 -5.33
CA ARG A 46 4.05 24.12 -5.12
C ARG A 46 2.66 24.07 -5.73
N PHE A 47 2.53 23.48 -6.90
CA PHE A 47 1.23 23.30 -7.53
C PHE A 47 0.35 22.35 -6.68
N MET A 48 0.87 21.20 -6.31
CA MET A 48 0.14 20.22 -5.48
C MET A 48 -0.31 20.85 -4.15
N MET A 49 0.58 21.54 -3.44
CA MET A 49 0.29 22.13 -2.13
C MET A 49 -0.65 23.32 -2.18
N ASN A 50 -0.59 24.15 -3.24
CA ASN A 50 -1.33 25.41 -3.30
C ASN A 50 -2.62 25.34 -4.10
N LYS A 51 -2.74 24.42 -5.06
CA LYS A 51 -3.89 24.32 -5.97
C LYS A 51 -4.70 23.04 -5.75
N VAL A 52 -4.01 21.92 -5.53
CA VAL A 52 -4.65 20.60 -5.42
C VAL A 52 -5.07 20.31 -3.98
N SER A 53 -4.18 20.46 -3.00
CA SER A 53 -4.49 20.14 -1.61
C SER A 53 -5.64 20.99 -1.05
N TYR A 54 -6.40 20.42 -0.15
CA TYR A 54 -7.31 21.15 0.72
C TYR A 54 -6.75 21.10 2.16
N ASN A 55 -6.33 22.23 2.68
CA ASN A 55 -5.65 22.36 3.98
C ASN A 55 -4.43 21.43 4.17
N GLY A 56 -3.77 20.99 3.10
CA GLY A 56 -2.69 20.01 3.14
C GLY A 56 -3.12 18.57 2.93
N GLY A 57 -4.42 18.30 2.82
CA GLY A 57 -4.97 16.99 2.55
C GLY A 57 -5.19 16.73 1.06
N PHE A 58 -5.21 15.47 0.69
CA PHE A 58 -5.36 15.00 -0.69
C PHE A 58 -6.35 13.85 -0.77
N VAL A 59 -6.96 13.70 -1.95
CA VAL A 59 -7.54 12.46 -2.45
C VAL A 59 -6.66 11.95 -3.61
N TRP A 60 -7.03 10.86 -4.29
CA TRP A 60 -6.13 10.21 -5.25
C TRP A 60 -6.03 10.90 -6.62
N ASN A 61 -7.17 11.36 -7.16
CA ASN A 61 -7.25 11.90 -8.51
C ASN A 61 -8.15 13.13 -8.56
N TYR A 62 -7.82 14.08 -9.43
CA TYR A 62 -8.56 15.32 -9.61
C TYR A 62 -8.70 15.64 -11.09
N LEU A 63 -9.85 16.13 -11.53
CA LEU A 63 -9.92 16.78 -12.83
C LEU A 63 -9.05 18.05 -12.85
N PRO A 64 -8.46 18.44 -13.98
CA PRO A 64 -7.56 19.61 -14.05
C PRO A 64 -8.23 20.92 -13.63
N ASP A 65 -9.55 21.03 -13.81
CA ASP A 65 -10.36 22.19 -13.39
C ASP A 65 -10.83 22.14 -11.93
N MET A 66 -10.45 21.07 -11.18
CA MET A 66 -10.87 20.81 -9.80
C MET A 66 -12.38 20.66 -9.58
N SER A 67 -13.15 20.45 -10.64
CA SER A 67 -14.61 20.30 -10.54
C SER A 67 -15.03 18.98 -9.89
N ARG A 68 -14.24 17.91 -10.05
CA ARG A 68 -14.46 16.59 -9.45
C ARG A 68 -13.15 15.97 -8.98
N SER A 69 -13.23 15.15 -7.95
CA SER A 69 -12.09 14.42 -7.40
C SER A 69 -12.52 13.07 -6.83
N TRP A 70 -11.57 12.13 -6.74
CA TRP A 70 -11.82 10.77 -6.28
C TRP A 70 -10.67 10.27 -5.41
N GLY A 71 -11.01 9.60 -4.32
CA GLY A 71 -10.23 8.55 -3.73
C GLY A 71 -10.65 7.23 -4.37
N GLU A 72 -10.98 6.23 -3.59
CA GLU A 72 -11.63 5.02 -4.09
C GLU A 72 -13.02 5.29 -4.65
N MET A 73 -13.66 6.31 -4.11
CA MET A 73 -14.95 6.83 -4.56
C MET A 73 -14.87 8.34 -4.79
N GLU A 74 -15.87 8.90 -5.46
CA GLU A 74 -15.95 10.35 -5.65
C GLU A 74 -15.97 11.08 -4.31
N ALA A 75 -15.15 12.10 -4.19
CA ALA A 75 -14.94 12.85 -2.96
C ALA A 75 -15.39 14.31 -3.12
N LYS A 76 -15.93 14.90 -2.05
CA LYS A 76 -16.14 16.34 -1.97
C LYS A 76 -14.78 17.06 -1.90
N ARG A 77 -14.73 18.32 -2.33
CA ARG A 77 -13.49 19.13 -2.35
C ARG A 77 -12.83 19.25 -0.96
N THR A 78 -13.61 19.20 0.09
CA THR A 78 -13.17 19.32 1.50
C THR A 78 -12.74 18.02 2.14
N MET A 79 -12.92 16.89 1.43
CA MET A 79 -12.58 15.57 1.94
C MET A 79 -11.08 15.26 1.79
N VAL A 80 -10.57 14.49 2.71
CA VAL A 80 -9.19 14.05 2.79
C VAL A 80 -9.15 12.54 2.86
N TRP A 81 -8.38 11.90 1.99
CA TRP A 81 -8.22 10.45 1.91
C TRP A 81 -6.96 10.00 2.64
N ILE A 82 -7.08 9.04 3.56
CA ILE A 82 -5.95 8.52 4.35
C ILE A 82 -5.28 7.35 3.66
N GLN A 83 -6.07 6.42 3.15
CA GLN A 83 -5.62 5.24 2.43
C GLN A 83 -4.66 5.60 1.27
N PRO A 84 -3.52 4.89 1.10
CA PRO A 84 -2.59 5.15 0.00
C PRO A 84 -3.26 5.04 -1.39
N PRO A 85 -2.81 5.86 -2.35
CA PRO A 85 -1.77 6.88 -2.33
C PRO A 85 -2.28 8.27 -1.86
N GLY A 86 -3.00 8.32 -0.75
CA GLY A 86 -3.62 9.52 -0.21
C GLY A 86 -2.66 10.47 0.53
N THR A 87 -3.22 11.16 1.50
CA THR A 87 -2.54 12.24 2.23
C THR A 87 -1.24 11.80 2.92
N PRO A 88 -1.19 10.69 3.69
CA PRO A 88 0.05 10.27 4.35
C PRO A 88 1.17 9.95 3.36
N SER A 89 0.85 9.32 2.23
CA SER A 89 1.84 8.99 1.19
C SER A 89 2.50 10.24 0.60
N VAL A 90 1.73 11.34 0.43
CA VAL A 90 2.30 12.64 0.06
C VAL A 90 3.21 13.17 1.16
N GLY A 91 2.83 13.02 2.41
CA GLY A 91 3.66 13.40 3.56
C GLY A 91 5.02 12.70 3.57
N HIS A 92 5.03 11.38 3.39
CA HIS A 92 6.26 10.59 3.27
C HIS A 92 7.14 11.06 2.10
N LEU A 93 6.54 11.28 0.93
CA LEU A 93 7.26 11.80 -0.24
C LEU A 93 7.91 13.17 0.04
N LEU A 94 7.21 14.05 0.75
CA LEU A 94 7.75 15.39 1.07
C LEU A 94 8.97 15.30 1.98
N LEU A 95 8.98 14.38 2.97
CA LEU A 95 10.18 14.12 3.77
C LEU A 95 11.30 13.49 2.92
N ASP A 96 10.97 12.59 2.00
CA ASP A 96 11.96 12.04 1.07
C ASP A 96 12.58 13.13 0.17
N ALA A 97 11.76 14.07 -0.31
CA ALA A 97 12.24 15.22 -1.07
C ALA A 97 13.08 16.18 -0.23
N TYR A 98 12.74 16.37 1.05
CA TYR A 98 13.57 17.10 2.01
C TYR A 98 14.95 16.45 2.17
N HIS A 99 15.00 15.14 2.37
CA HIS A 99 16.26 14.38 2.49
C HIS A 99 17.13 14.42 1.22
N ALA A 100 16.48 14.42 0.05
CA ALA A 100 17.21 14.45 -1.22
C ALA A 100 17.77 15.84 -1.56
N THR A 101 17.09 16.92 -1.14
CA THR A 101 17.41 18.30 -1.56
C THR A 101 17.99 19.18 -0.46
N GLY A 102 17.73 18.87 0.81
CA GLY A 102 18.02 19.74 1.95
C GLY A 102 17.16 21.03 1.98
N ASP A 103 16.14 21.17 1.12
CA ASP A 103 15.31 22.36 1.05
C ASP A 103 14.17 22.31 2.09
N GLU A 104 14.23 23.19 3.08
CA GLU A 104 13.26 23.32 4.17
C GLU A 104 11.81 23.50 3.67
N TYR A 105 11.62 23.95 2.45
CA TYR A 105 10.29 24.05 1.84
C TYR A 105 9.53 22.72 1.90
N TYR A 106 10.22 21.59 1.67
CA TYR A 106 9.59 20.26 1.70
C TYR A 106 9.25 19.81 3.13
N TYR A 107 10.10 20.13 4.10
CA TYR A 107 9.79 19.87 5.50
C TYR A 107 8.56 20.67 5.97
N GLU A 108 8.48 21.96 5.64
CA GLU A 108 7.31 22.79 5.96
C GLU A 108 6.04 22.32 5.24
N ALA A 109 6.16 21.83 4.01
CA ALA A 109 5.05 21.20 3.30
C ALA A 109 4.60 19.88 4.00
N ALA A 110 5.55 19.03 4.40
CA ALA A 110 5.27 17.81 5.18
C ALA A 110 4.61 18.14 6.53
N LYS A 111 5.08 19.20 7.22
CA LYS A 111 4.47 19.69 8.46
C LYS A 111 3.01 20.11 8.26
N LYS A 112 2.68 20.73 7.15
CA LYS A 112 1.28 21.06 6.81
C LYS A 112 0.43 19.80 6.65
N VAL A 113 0.95 18.77 5.97
CA VAL A 113 0.28 17.46 5.84
C VAL A 113 0.10 16.80 7.20
N ALA A 114 1.13 16.80 8.04
CA ALA A 114 1.04 16.23 9.39
C ALA A 114 -0.04 16.92 10.25
N ASN A 115 -0.12 18.24 10.20
CA ASN A 115 -1.17 18.99 10.91
C ASN A 115 -2.57 18.65 10.39
N THR A 116 -2.72 18.38 9.10
CA THR A 116 -3.97 17.89 8.49
C THR A 116 -4.37 16.53 9.08
N LEU A 117 -3.42 15.61 9.20
CA LEU A 117 -3.67 14.29 9.81
C LEU A 117 -4.01 14.41 11.29
N ILE A 118 -3.31 15.26 12.04
CA ILE A 118 -3.61 15.52 13.46
C ILE A 118 -5.04 16.06 13.62
N TRP A 119 -5.47 16.97 12.73
CA TRP A 119 -6.84 17.48 12.74
C TRP A 119 -7.89 16.37 12.51
N GLY A 120 -7.61 15.44 11.58
CA GLY A 120 -8.49 14.31 11.24
C GLY A 120 -8.36 13.09 12.14
N GLN A 121 -7.45 13.11 13.13
CA GLN A 121 -7.26 12.00 14.06
C GLN A 121 -8.48 11.82 14.96
N LEU A 122 -9.05 10.61 14.97
CA LEU A 122 -10.18 10.27 15.82
C LEU A 122 -9.78 10.26 17.30
N GLU A 123 -10.76 10.36 18.19
CA GLU A 123 -10.53 10.34 19.62
C GLU A 123 -9.84 9.06 20.10
N CYS A 124 -10.08 7.93 19.46
CA CYS A 124 -9.40 6.67 19.74
C CYS A 124 -7.91 6.67 19.37
N GLY A 125 -7.44 7.58 18.52
CA GLY A 125 -6.02 7.69 18.11
C GLY A 125 -5.70 7.20 16.69
N GLY A 126 -6.64 6.55 16.01
CA GLY A 126 -6.51 6.13 14.62
C GLY A 126 -7.26 7.03 13.65
N TRP A 127 -7.39 6.59 12.40
CA TRP A 127 -8.13 7.27 11.33
C TRP A 127 -9.10 6.33 10.64
N ASN A 128 -10.21 6.89 10.15
CA ASN A 128 -11.03 6.23 9.13
C ASN A 128 -10.39 6.43 7.75
N TYR A 129 -10.86 5.78 6.70
CA TYR A 129 -10.39 5.95 5.31
C TYR A 129 -10.39 7.41 4.87
N VAL A 130 -11.35 8.16 5.35
CA VAL A 130 -11.63 9.52 4.91
C VAL A 130 -12.20 10.35 6.05
N PHE A 131 -11.85 11.64 6.06
CA PHE A 131 -12.52 12.64 6.88
C PHE A 131 -12.84 13.89 6.04
N ASP A 132 -13.71 14.74 6.55
CA ASP A 132 -14.19 15.93 5.83
C ASP A 132 -14.01 17.20 6.68
N PHE A 133 -13.27 18.17 6.16
CA PHE A 133 -13.13 19.48 6.80
C PHE A 133 -14.43 20.25 6.92
N ALA A 134 -15.45 19.91 6.11
CA ALA A 134 -16.81 20.45 6.27
C ALA A 134 -17.56 19.86 7.48
N GLY A 135 -16.93 18.93 8.22
CA GLY A 135 -17.44 18.36 9.46
C GLY A 135 -18.17 17.02 9.29
N GLU A 136 -18.46 16.41 10.43
CA GLU A 136 -19.02 15.06 10.51
C GLU A 136 -20.35 14.91 9.80
N ASN A 137 -21.23 15.90 9.85
CA ASN A 137 -22.52 15.86 9.15
C ASN A 137 -22.33 15.79 7.62
N SER A 138 -21.32 16.50 7.09
CA SER A 138 -20.99 16.41 5.67
C SER A 138 -20.47 15.01 5.32
N LEU A 139 -19.62 14.44 6.17
CA LEU A 139 -19.11 13.08 5.99
C LEU A 139 -20.24 12.04 6.04
N LYS A 140 -21.12 12.09 7.03
CA LYS A 140 -22.29 11.21 7.13
C LYS A 140 -23.19 11.30 5.90
N SER A 141 -23.47 12.53 5.43
CA SER A 141 -24.22 12.74 4.19
C SER A 141 -23.53 12.13 2.96
N TRP A 142 -22.19 12.12 2.92
CA TRP A 142 -21.44 11.46 1.86
C TRP A 142 -21.63 9.93 1.92
N TYR A 143 -21.56 9.31 3.10
CA TYR A 143 -21.83 7.88 3.27
C TYR A 143 -23.27 7.53 2.84
N ASP A 144 -24.25 8.35 3.19
CA ASP A 144 -25.66 8.13 2.85
C ASP A 144 -25.97 8.30 1.35
N THR A 145 -25.10 8.91 0.59
CA THR A 145 -25.29 9.20 -0.83
C THR A 145 -24.27 8.49 -1.72
N VAL A 146 -23.02 8.92 -1.69
CA VAL A 146 -21.95 8.38 -2.55
C VAL A 146 -21.50 7.01 -2.04
N GLY A 147 -21.15 6.90 -0.77
CA GLY A 147 -20.64 5.67 -0.17
C GLY A 147 -21.61 4.50 -0.31
N LYS A 148 -22.87 4.71 0.05
CA LYS A 148 -23.95 3.72 -0.03
C LYS A 148 -24.17 3.16 -1.45
N ASN A 149 -23.85 3.92 -2.46
CA ASN A 149 -24.04 3.55 -3.86
C ASN A 149 -22.78 2.93 -4.50
N GLY A 150 -21.68 2.80 -3.76
CA GLY A 150 -20.53 2.01 -4.17
C GLY A 150 -20.88 0.53 -4.20
N TRP A 151 -20.89 -0.07 -5.36
CA TRP A 151 -21.56 -1.35 -5.58
C TRP A 151 -20.88 -2.58 -4.93
N ARG A 152 -19.64 -2.51 -4.50
CA ARG A 152 -18.97 -3.61 -3.79
C ARG A 152 -18.26 -3.20 -2.51
N LEU A 153 -18.11 -1.91 -2.28
CA LEU A 153 -17.33 -1.40 -1.15
C LEU A 153 -18.17 -1.39 0.12
N GLU A 154 -18.35 -2.57 0.70
CA GLU A 154 -19.18 -2.75 1.90
C GLU A 154 -18.74 -1.83 3.04
N GLU A 155 -17.45 -1.55 3.15
CA GLU A 155 -16.83 -0.64 4.10
C GLU A 155 -17.27 0.82 3.98
N PHE A 156 -17.80 1.23 2.82
CA PHE A 156 -18.34 2.58 2.60
C PHE A 156 -19.86 2.67 2.67
N GLN A 157 -20.57 1.54 2.80
CA GLN A 157 -22.02 1.54 2.85
C GLN A 157 -22.58 2.03 4.19
N HIS A 158 -21.75 2.02 5.24
CA HIS A 158 -22.11 2.47 6.57
C HIS A 158 -21.08 3.47 7.09
N TYR A 159 -21.56 4.49 7.80
CA TYR A 159 -20.68 5.35 8.56
C TYR A 159 -20.32 4.66 9.87
N TYR A 160 -19.16 4.05 9.94
CA TYR A 160 -18.69 3.36 11.15
C TYR A 160 -18.28 4.32 12.28
N GLY A 161 -17.75 5.50 11.96
CA GLY A 161 -17.29 6.49 12.95
C GLY A 161 -16.07 6.07 13.77
N ASN A 162 -15.45 4.93 13.43
CA ASN A 162 -14.25 4.41 14.10
C ASN A 162 -13.06 4.35 13.13
N ALA A 163 -11.89 4.06 13.67
CA ALA A 163 -10.67 3.92 12.90
C ALA A 163 -10.61 2.57 12.16
N THR A 164 -9.86 2.55 11.06
CA THR A 164 -9.60 1.34 10.28
C THR A 164 -8.10 1.07 10.14
N TYR A 165 -7.74 -0.21 10.18
CA TYR A 165 -6.42 -0.73 9.80
C TYR A 165 -6.33 -1.09 8.32
N ASP A 166 -7.50 -1.28 7.69
CA ASP A 166 -7.62 -1.76 6.31
C ASP A 166 -6.85 -0.87 5.33
N ASP A 167 -6.26 -1.48 4.29
CA ASP A 167 -5.48 -0.81 3.26
C ASP A 167 -4.43 0.17 3.81
N ALA A 168 -3.75 -0.19 4.88
CA ALA A 168 -2.75 0.61 5.58
C ALA A 168 -3.24 1.99 6.09
N GLY A 169 -4.55 2.22 6.14
CA GLY A 169 -5.13 3.53 6.45
C GLY A 169 -4.52 4.18 7.70
N THR A 170 -4.85 3.70 8.89
CA THR A 170 -4.27 4.23 10.13
C THR A 170 -2.75 4.08 10.19
N MET A 171 -2.19 2.97 9.68
CA MET A 171 -0.76 2.69 9.83
C MET A 171 0.12 3.59 8.96
N GLU A 172 -0.31 3.95 7.77
CA GLU A 172 0.43 4.88 6.91
C GLU A 172 0.50 6.28 7.56
N ALA A 173 -0.61 6.75 8.13
CA ALA A 173 -0.63 8.00 8.89
C ALA A 173 0.25 7.94 10.15
N ALA A 174 0.22 6.82 10.86
CA ALA A 174 1.03 6.57 12.06
C ALA A 174 2.54 6.60 11.76
N LYS A 175 2.97 5.86 10.74
CA LYS A 175 4.37 5.82 10.27
C LYS A 175 4.84 7.21 9.83
N PHE A 176 3.97 7.99 9.16
CA PHE A 176 4.33 9.35 8.78
C PHE A 176 4.48 10.29 9.99
N LEU A 177 3.57 10.24 10.96
CA LEU A 177 3.73 11.05 12.18
C LEU A 177 4.97 10.66 12.97
N LEU A 178 5.34 9.38 13.03
CA LEU A 178 6.58 8.93 13.63
C LEU A 178 7.79 9.56 12.92
N ARG A 179 7.83 9.51 11.59
CA ARG A 179 8.91 10.15 10.80
C ARG A 179 8.99 11.65 11.07
N MET A 180 7.85 12.35 11.07
CA MET A 180 7.81 13.80 11.37
C MET A 180 8.34 14.10 12.77
N TYR A 181 8.03 13.28 13.77
CA TYR A 181 8.52 13.47 15.13
C TYR A 181 10.03 13.25 15.21
N VAL A 182 10.54 12.12 14.70
CA VAL A 182 11.98 11.79 14.83
C VAL A 182 12.86 12.66 13.95
N GLU A 183 12.36 13.23 12.86
CA GLU A 183 13.12 14.06 11.93
C GLU A 183 13.80 15.25 12.61
N LYS A 184 13.08 15.97 13.46
CA LYS A 184 13.59 17.13 14.20
C LYS A 184 13.29 17.09 15.71
N ASN A 185 12.78 15.96 16.21
CA ASN A 185 12.28 15.83 17.59
C ASN A 185 11.27 16.94 17.97
N ASP A 186 10.42 17.35 16.98
CA ASP A 186 9.44 18.43 17.20
C ASP A 186 8.34 17.95 18.16
N PRO A 187 8.25 18.53 19.38
CA PRO A 187 7.28 18.11 20.38
C PRO A 187 5.82 18.32 19.96
N ALA A 188 5.56 19.10 18.90
CA ALA A 188 4.21 19.33 18.40
C ALA A 188 3.54 18.05 17.86
N PHE A 189 4.33 17.09 17.37
CA PHE A 189 3.80 15.83 16.82
C PHE A 189 3.64 14.73 17.87
N ARG A 190 4.31 14.86 19.02
CA ARG A 190 4.38 13.83 20.04
C ARG A 190 3.01 13.42 20.62
N PRO A 191 2.10 14.34 20.98
CA PRO A 191 0.80 13.95 21.56
C PRO A 191 -0.05 13.11 20.60
N ALA A 192 -0.09 13.45 19.31
CA ALA A 192 -0.82 12.68 18.29
C ALA A 192 -0.18 11.31 18.06
N LEU A 193 1.16 11.25 18.02
CA LEU A 193 1.90 9.99 17.88
C LEU A 193 1.66 9.06 19.08
N GLU A 194 1.78 9.56 20.31
CA GLU A 194 1.52 8.78 21.54
C GLU A 194 0.09 8.24 21.56
N LYS A 195 -0.89 9.06 21.13
CA LYS A 195 -2.28 8.64 21.02
C LYS A 195 -2.47 7.50 20.00
N THR A 196 -1.71 7.52 18.89
CA THR A 196 -1.73 6.43 17.91
C THR A 196 -1.03 5.17 18.44
N ILE A 197 0.09 5.30 19.13
CA ILE A 197 0.76 4.15 19.76
C ILE A 197 -0.19 3.49 20.76
N ASP A 198 -0.84 4.28 21.60
CA ASP A 198 -1.86 3.82 22.54
C ASP A 198 -3.03 3.11 21.82
N PHE A 199 -3.49 3.65 20.70
CA PHE A 199 -4.51 3.03 19.85
C PHE A 199 -4.09 1.63 19.40
N VAL A 200 -2.88 1.50 18.84
CA VAL A 200 -2.37 0.21 18.35
C VAL A 200 -2.25 -0.81 19.49
N LEU A 201 -1.76 -0.39 20.66
CA LEU A 201 -1.62 -1.27 21.82
C LEU A 201 -2.96 -1.69 22.41
N LYS A 202 -3.93 -0.77 22.50
CA LYS A 202 -5.27 -1.03 23.09
C LYS A 202 -6.16 -1.86 22.19
N SER A 203 -6.00 -1.76 20.87
CA SER A 203 -6.79 -2.51 19.89
C SER A 203 -6.27 -3.92 19.61
N GLN A 204 -5.05 -4.25 20.07
CA GLN A 204 -4.50 -5.59 19.94
C GLN A 204 -5.26 -6.58 20.84
N TYR A 205 -5.76 -7.65 20.24
CA TYR A 205 -6.35 -8.75 21.00
C TYR A 205 -5.30 -9.43 21.90
N PRO A 206 -5.70 -10.00 23.04
CA PRO A 206 -4.78 -10.70 23.94
C PRO A 206 -3.96 -11.80 23.24
N VAL A 207 -4.50 -12.42 22.20
CA VAL A 207 -3.82 -13.45 21.39
C VAL A 207 -2.78 -12.87 20.43
N GLY A 208 -2.77 -11.54 20.19
CA GLY A 208 -1.75 -10.86 19.38
C GLY A 208 -2.22 -10.25 18.08
N GLY A 209 -3.42 -10.55 17.61
CA GLY A 209 -3.96 -9.98 16.36
C GLY A 209 -4.69 -8.66 16.56
N TRP A 210 -5.06 -8.04 15.45
CA TRP A 210 -5.87 -6.82 15.42
C TRP A 210 -7.16 -7.03 14.65
N PRO A 211 -8.26 -6.33 15.04
CA PRO A 211 -9.47 -6.23 14.23
C PRO A 211 -9.20 -5.35 12.99
N GLN A 212 -10.08 -5.42 12.00
CA GLN A 212 -10.02 -4.48 10.88
C GLN A 212 -10.38 -3.05 11.33
N ARG A 213 -11.31 -2.92 12.30
CA ARG A 213 -11.75 -1.62 12.84
C ARG A 213 -11.76 -1.59 14.36
N TYR A 214 -11.43 -0.42 14.92
CA TYR A 214 -11.44 -0.20 16.36
C TYR A 214 -11.82 1.27 16.69
N PRO A 215 -12.55 1.56 17.79
CA PRO A 215 -13.16 0.63 18.77
C PRO A 215 -14.22 -0.28 18.17
N LEU A 216 -14.46 -1.44 18.80
CA LEU A 216 -15.51 -2.38 18.39
C LEU A 216 -16.88 -1.83 18.83
N MET A 217 -17.41 -0.87 18.08
CA MET A 217 -18.63 -0.14 18.47
C MET A 217 -19.89 -0.60 17.74
N TYR A 218 -19.73 -1.18 16.56
CA TYR A 218 -20.83 -1.47 15.65
C TYR A 218 -20.80 -2.91 15.16
N ASP A 219 -21.99 -3.44 14.90
CA ASP A 219 -22.18 -4.70 14.21
C ASP A 219 -23.10 -4.42 13.01
N HIS A 220 -22.54 -4.47 11.81
CA HIS A 220 -23.24 -4.22 10.56
C HIS A 220 -23.30 -5.49 9.72
N PRO A 221 -24.18 -6.45 10.08
CA PRO A 221 -24.31 -7.69 9.31
C PRO A 221 -24.76 -7.36 7.89
N PHE A 222 -24.18 -8.03 6.91
CA PHE A 222 -24.48 -7.82 5.51
C PHE A 222 -24.83 -9.15 4.82
N GLN A 223 -25.96 -9.18 4.11
CA GLN A 223 -26.46 -10.36 3.39
C GLN A 223 -26.50 -11.64 4.26
N GLY A 224 -26.90 -11.51 5.52
CA GLY A 224 -27.02 -12.63 6.46
C GLY A 224 -25.70 -13.12 7.09
N LYS A 225 -24.59 -12.46 6.79
CA LYS A 225 -23.28 -12.72 7.43
C LYS A 225 -23.05 -11.73 8.56
N LYS A 226 -22.39 -12.20 9.64
CA LYS A 226 -21.94 -11.35 10.74
C LYS A 226 -20.95 -10.30 10.24
N ASP A 227 -20.89 -9.15 10.89
CA ASP A 227 -19.86 -8.14 10.63
C ASP A 227 -18.46 -8.74 10.89
N TYR A 228 -17.61 -8.62 9.89
CA TYR A 228 -16.24 -9.17 9.91
C TYR A 228 -15.20 -8.18 10.48
N SER A 229 -15.57 -6.92 10.68
CA SER A 229 -14.63 -5.86 11.08
C SER A 229 -13.99 -6.09 12.46
N SER A 230 -14.60 -6.97 13.28
CA SER A 230 -14.09 -7.41 14.58
C SER A 230 -13.25 -8.69 14.53
N PHE A 231 -13.08 -9.34 13.38
CA PHE A 231 -12.25 -10.54 13.28
C PHE A 231 -10.76 -10.20 13.29
N ILE A 232 -9.91 -11.17 13.65
CA ILE A 232 -8.46 -11.05 13.47
C ILE A 232 -8.19 -11.01 11.97
N THR A 233 -7.58 -9.94 11.50
CA THR A 233 -7.48 -9.62 10.08
C THR A 233 -6.04 -9.75 9.57
N LEU A 234 -5.83 -10.58 8.54
CA LEU A 234 -4.56 -10.79 7.86
C LEU A 234 -4.54 -10.21 6.44
N ASN A 235 -5.73 -10.06 5.81
CA ASN A 235 -5.80 -9.37 4.53
C ASN A 235 -5.42 -7.90 4.69
N ASP A 236 -5.07 -7.27 3.57
CA ASP A 236 -4.68 -5.87 3.49
C ASP A 236 -3.56 -5.47 4.48
N ASP A 237 -2.71 -6.45 4.80
CA ASP A 237 -1.51 -6.34 5.65
C ASP A 237 -1.73 -5.73 7.05
N VAL A 238 -2.94 -5.86 7.62
CA VAL A 238 -3.29 -5.27 8.92
C VAL A 238 -2.30 -5.63 10.03
N ILE A 239 -2.00 -6.91 10.21
CA ILE A 239 -1.06 -7.36 11.27
C ILE A 239 0.39 -7.01 10.91
N PRO A 240 0.90 -7.25 9.70
CA PRO A 240 2.23 -6.80 9.29
C PRO A 240 2.45 -5.30 9.50
N ASP A 241 1.54 -4.46 9.05
CA ASP A 241 1.68 -3.00 9.15
C ASP A 241 1.66 -2.49 10.59
N ALA A 242 0.75 -3.01 11.44
CA ALA A 242 0.72 -2.67 12.85
C ALA A 242 2.01 -3.13 13.57
N THR A 243 2.50 -4.33 13.25
CA THR A 243 3.75 -4.87 13.80
C THR A 243 4.95 -4.04 13.36
N GLU A 244 5.03 -3.69 12.08
CA GLU A 244 6.11 -2.84 11.54
C GLU A 244 6.13 -1.46 12.21
N PHE A 245 4.97 -0.81 12.37
CA PHE A 245 4.89 0.47 13.07
C PHE A 245 5.43 0.38 14.51
N LEU A 246 5.06 -0.67 15.24
CA LEU A 246 5.59 -0.88 16.60
C LEU A 246 7.10 -1.15 16.61
N ILE A 247 7.63 -1.90 15.61
CA ILE A 247 9.07 -2.11 15.44
C ILE A 247 9.78 -0.77 15.18
N GLN A 248 9.21 0.09 14.33
CA GLN A 248 9.78 1.41 14.06
C GLN A 248 9.75 2.31 15.31
N CYS A 249 8.71 2.23 16.13
CA CYS A 249 8.65 2.93 17.43
C CYS A 249 9.71 2.39 18.41
N TYR A 250 9.89 1.07 18.48
CA TYR A 250 10.96 0.46 19.28
C TYR A 250 12.34 0.94 18.83
N GLN A 251 12.59 0.85 17.53
CA GLN A 251 13.87 1.18 16.87
C GLN A 251 14.26 2.66 17.02
N ALA A 252 13.32 3.58 16.76
CA ALA A 252 13.61 5.01 16.66
C ALA A 252 13.41 5.76 17.99
N MET A 253 12.53 5.28 18.87
CA MET A 253 12.19 5.95 20.13
C MET A 253 12.64 5.16 21.37
N GLY A 254 13.08 3.93 21.24
CA GLY A 254 13.49 3.07 22.38
C GLY A 254 12.31 2.61 23.26
N LEU A 255 11.10 2.53 22.71
CA LEU A 255 9.90 2.17 23.46
C LEU A 255 9.90 0.68 23.83
N GLN A 256 10.45 0.32 24.98
CA GLN A 256 10.53 -1.08 25.44
C GLN A 256 9.17 -1.76 25.61
N GLY A 257 8.13 -1.00 25.96
CA GLY A 257 6.77 -1.54 26.18
C GLY A 257 6.09 -2.14 24.96
N VAL A 258 6.60 -1.88 23.75
CA VAL A 258 6.03 -2.44 22.51
C VAL A 258 6.61 -3.80 22.12
N LYS A 259 7.72 -4.22 22.75
CA LYS A 259 8.43 -5.46 22.37
C LYS A 259 7.57 -6.72 22.57
N GLU A 260 6.89 -6.82 23.71
CA GLU A 260 6.00 -7.95 23.98
C GLU A 260 4.79 -7.99 23.00
N PRO A 261 4.05 -6.90 22.77
CA PRO A 261 3.03 -6.84 21.72
C PRO A 261 3.52 -7.27 20.32
N ILE A 262 4.72 -6.83 19.92
CA ILE A 262 5.34 -7.26 18.64
C ILE A 262 5.52 -8.78 18.62
N MET A 263 6.17 -9.34 19.64
CA MET A 263 6.45 -10.78 19.69
C MET A 263 5.16 -11.60 19.73
N ARG A 264 4.13 -11.14 20.45
CA ARG A 264 2.82 -11.79 20.51
C ARG A 264 2.15 -11.82 19.14
N ALA A 265 2.20 -10.72 18.37
CA ALA A 265 1.68 -10.68 17.01
C ALA A 265 2.44 -11.65 16.07
N MET A 266 3.76 -11.65 16.15
CA MET A 266 4.59 -12.55 15.33
C MET A 266 4.28 -14.03 15.60
N TYR A 267 4.20 -14.43 16.87
CA TYR A 267 3.91 -15.84 17.21
C TYR A 267 2.47 -16.25 16.88
N LEU A 268 1.53 -15.32 16.89
CA LEU A 268 0.18 -15.59 16.44
C LEU A 268 0.17 -16.12 14.99
N MET A 269 1.02 -15.58 14.10
CA MET A 269 1.08 -16.05 12.71
C MET A 269 1.42 -17.53 12.59
N ILE A 270 2.26 -18.05 13.48
CA ILE A 270 2.53 -19.50 13.53
C ILE A 270 1.26 -20.27 13.94
N SER A 271 0.53 -19.76 14.93
CA SER A 271 -0.67 -20.42 15.46
C SER A 271 -1.86 -20.41 14.51
N LEU A 272 -1.92 -19.43 13.59
CA LEU A 272 -3.00 -19.29 12.61
C LEU A 272 -2.80 -20.16 11.36
N GLN A 273 -1.60 -20.71 11.14
CA GLN A 273 -1.37 -21.62 10.03
C GLN A 273 -2.24 -22.86 10.18
N GLN A 274 -2.96 -23.22 9.12
CA GLN A 274 -3.80 -24.40 9.12
C GLN A 274 -2.94 -25.68 9.10
N GLY A 275 -3.51 -26.80 9.57
CA GLY A 275 -2.85 -28.10 9.54
C GLY A 275 -2.76 -28.67 8.13
N GLU A 276 -1.85 -29.65 7.93
CA GLU A 276 -1.81 -30.43 6.69
C GLU A 276 -3.12 -31.19 6.47
N PRO A 277 -3.58 -31.33 5.21
CA PRO A 277 -2.87 -31.01 3.98
C PRO A 277 -3.06 -29.56 3.49
N TYR A 278 -3.83 -28.72 4.17
CA TYR A 278 -4.18 -27.36 3.73
C TYR A 278 -3.42 -26.31 4.52
N ALA A 279 -2.11 -26.47 4.64
CA ALA A 279 -1.22 -25.74 5.55
C ALA A 279 -0.96 -24.27 5.12
N GLY A 280 -2.00 -23.53 4.77
CA GLY A 280 -1.94 -22.10 4.45
C GLY A 280 -2.58 -21.24 5.53
N TRP A 281 -2.88 -19.99 5.19
CA TRP A 281 -3.55 -19.01 6.04
C TRP A 281 -4.82 -18.49 5.40
N ALA A 282 -5.81 -18.18 6.24
CA ALA A 282 -7.01 -17.45 5.86
C ALA A 282 -6.76 -15.93 5.87
N ASP A 283 -7.67 -15.17 5.27
CA ASP A 283 -7.66 -13.71 5.33
C ASP A 283 -8.11 -13.19 6.69
N GLN A 284 -9.04 -13.91 7.34
CA GLN A 284 -9.54 -13.54 8.66
C GLN A 284 -9.77 -14.77 9.54
N TYR A 285 -9.75 -14.52 10.86
CA TYR A 285 -9.96 -15.55 11.88
C TYR A 285 -10.90 -15.04 12.97
N THR A 286 -11.75 -15.94 13.45
CA THR A 286 -12.52 -15.70 14.67
C THR A 286 -11.60 -15.48 15.86
N VAL A 287 -12.00 -14.61 16.80
CA VAL A 287 -11.19 -14.29 17.98
C VAL A 287 -11.20 -15.41 19.00
N ASP A 288 -12.35 -16.10 19.16
CA ASP A 288 -12.57 -17.06 20.23
C ASP A 288 -11.88 -18.40 20.00
N ASP A 289 -11.87 -18.91 18.77
CA ASP A 289 -11.37 -20.25 18.45
C ASP A 289 -10.33 -20.29 17.32
N LEU A 290 -9.92 -19.11 16.83
CA LEU A 290 -8.86 -18.93 15.83
C LEU A 290 -9.11 -19.73 14.54
N LYS A 291 -10.37 -19.86 14.13
CA LYS A 291 -10.73 -20.56 12.89
C LYS A 291 -10.84 -19.59 11.72
N PRO A 292 -10.54 -20.05 10.50
CA PRO A 292 -10.81 -19.29 9.29
C PRO A 292 -12.23 -18.73 9.27
N ALA A 293 -12.36 -17.45 8.94
CA ALA A 293 -13.61 -16.71 8.86
C ALA A 293 -13.80 -16.10 7.47
N HIS A 294 -15.00 -15.59 7.20
CA HIS A 294 -15.29 -14.79 6.03
C HIS A 294 -14.89 -13.32 6.26
N ALA A 295 -14.75 -12.58 5.18
CA ALA A 295 -14.72 -11.12 5.21
C ALA A 295 -15.94 -10.56 4.46
N ARG A 296 -15.73 -9.70 3.45
CA ARG A 296 -16.80 -9.13 2.62
C ARG A 296 -17.67 -10.25 1.98
N SER A 297 -18.84 -9.91 1.50
CA SER A 297 -19.78 -10.90 0.92
C SER A 297 -19.18 -11.73 -0.22
N TYR A 298 -18.15 -11.23 -0.89
CA TYR A 298 -17.41 -11.92 -1.95
C TYR A 298 -16.08 -12.56 -1.47
N GLU A 299 -15.81 -12.55 -0.18
CA GLU A 299 -14.65 -13.17 0.45
C GLU A 299 -15.11 -14.31 1.37
N PRO A 300 -15.13 -15.55 0.87
CA PRO A 300 -15.66 -16.67 1.64
C PRO A 300 -14.70 -17.07 2.77
N ARG A 301 -15.23 -17.77 3.77
CA ARG A 301 -14.41 -18.53 4.72
C ARG A 301 -13.52 -19.49 3.94
N SER A 302 -12.21 -19.28 3.99
CA SER A 302 -11.27 -20.03 3.14
C SER A 302 -9.84 -19.96 3.68
N VAL A 303 -8.99 -20.89 3.22
CA VAL A 303 -7.55 -20.66 3.13
C VAL A 303 -7.30 -19.90 1.84
N ASN A 304 -6.57 -18.79 1.92
CA ASN A 304 -6.26 -17.94 0.75
C ASN A 304 -4.83 -18.19 0.29
N THR A 305 -4.66 -18.61 -0.97
CA THR A 305 -3.33 -18.94 -1.51
C THR A 305 -2.45 -17.70 -1.67
N GLY A 306 -3.02 -16.53 -2.00
CA GLY A 306 -2.29 -15.27 -2.07
C GLY A 306 -1.79 -14.82 -0.69
N THR A 307 -2.64 -14.87 0.32
CA THR A 307 -2.27 -14.61 1.71
C THR A 307 -1.23 -15.62 2.20
N THR A 308 -1.35 -16.89 1.82
CA THR A 308 -0.35 -17.90 2.14
C THR A 308 1.04 -17.55 1.58
N VAL A 309 1.15 -17.09 0.34
CA VAL A 309 2.43 -16.64 -0.24
C VAL A 309 3.00 -15.46 0.56
N ARG A 310 2.17 -14.45 0.87
CA ARG A 310 2.60 -13.28 1.67
C ARG A 310 3.09 -13.71 3.05
N LEU A 311 2.37 -14.60 3.72
CA LEU A 311 2.72 -15.06 5.07
C LEU A 311 3.97 -15.93 5.09
N VAL A 312 4.23 -16.74 4.04
CA VAL A 312 5.51 -17.46 3.90
C VAL A 312 6.68 -16.48 3.87
N ASN A 313 6.58 -15.41 3.07
CA ASN A 313 7.61 -14.35 3.05
C ASN A 313 7.73 -13.64 4.40
N LEU A 314 6.63 -13.28 5.02
CA LEU A 314 6.61 -12.66 6.35
C LEU A 314 7.25 -13.53 7.42
N MET A 315 7.03 -14.86 7.39
CA MET A 315 7.67 -15.79 8.32
C MET A 315 9.21 -15.79 8.14
N MET A 316 9.70 -15.73 6.90
CA MET A 316 11.12 -15.58 6.63
C MET A 316 11.67 -14.25 7.17
N ASP A 317 10.92 -13.16 7.05
CA ASP A 317 11.32 -11.87 7.59
C ASP A 317 11.29 -11.84 9.12
N TYR A 318 10.32 -12.48 9.75
CA TYR A 318 10.29 -12.66 11.21
C TYR A 318 11.47 -13.49 11.73
N TYR A 319 11.87 -14.52 10.98
CA TYR A 319 13.11 -15.23 11.29
C TYR A 319 14.33 -14.31 11.21
N LYS A 320 14.43 -13.47 10.16
CA LYS A 320 15.55 -12.51 10.03
C LYS A 320 15.56 -11.50 11.19
N LEU A 321 14.40 -11.08 11.66
CA LEU A 321 14.25 -10.14 12.78
C LEU A 321 14.53 -10.75 14.16
N THR A 322 14.30 -12.06 14.34
CA THR A 322 14.33 -12.70 15.66
C THR A 322 15.39 -13.80 15.80
N ALA A 323 15.92 -14.29 14.70
CA ALA A 323 16.73 -15.52 14.61
C ALA A 323 16.05 -16.76 15.22
N ASP A 324 14.71 -16.76 15.32
CA ASP A 324 13.91 -17.84 15.88
C ASP A 324 13.43 -18.78 14.79
N THR A 325 13.98 -20.00 14.78
CA THR A 325 13.69 -21.03 13.76
C THR A 325 12.24 -21.52 13.77
N ARG A 326 11.44 -21.22 14.80
CA ARG A 326 10.01 -21.57 14.83
C ARG A 326 9.26 -20.93 13.67
N PHE A 327 9.66 -19.74 13.25
CA PHE A 327 9.05 -19.05 12.09
C PHE A 327 9.29 -19.81 10.77
N LEU A 328 10.34 -20.60 10.67
CA LEU A 328 10.64 -21.39 9.48
C LEU A 328 9.92 -22.75 9.42
N SER A 329 9.40 -23.22 10.57
CA SER A 329 8.93 -24.60 10.71
C SER A 329 7.75 -24.98 9.82
N GLY A 330 6.80 -24.05 9.61
CA GLY A 330 5.58 -24.28 8.81
C GLY A 330 5.74 -24.04 7.31
N ILE A 331 6.83 -23.38 6.88
CA ILE A 331 7.02 -22.95 5.48
C ILE A 331 7.02 -24.13 4.50
N PRO A 332 7.73 -25.26 4.75
CA PRO A 332 7.70 -26.39 3.81
C PRO A 332 6.30 -26.98 3.59
N ALA A 333 5.46 -27.00 4.62
CA ALA A 333 4.08 -27.47 4.50
C ALA A 333 3.22 -26.49 3.67
N ALA A 334 3.40 -25.17 3.86
CA ALA A 334 2.71 -24.15 3.07
C ALA A 334 3.09 -24.23 1.58
N ILE A 335 4.37 -24.44 1.26
CA ILE A 335 4.81 -24.61 -0.13
C ILE A 335 4.18 -25.84 -0.76
N ARG A 336 4.18 -27.00 -0.07
CA ARG A 336 3.50 -28.22 -0.57
C ARG A 336 2.00 -28.00 -0.79
N PHE A 337 1.34 -27.28 0.11
CA PHE A 337 -0.05 -26.90 -0.07
C PHE A 337 -0.26 -26.09 -1.36
N LEU A 338 0.54 -25.04 -1.59
CA LEU A 338 0.45 -24.23 -2.81
C LEU A 338 0.65 -25.06 -4.08
N GLU A 339 1.63 -25.97 -4.09
CA GLU A 339 1.88 -26.89 -5.20
C GLU A 339 0.69 -27.83 -5.48
N SER A 340 0.07 -28.34 -4.41
CA SER A 340 -1.08 -29.24 -4.52
C SER A 340 -2.33 -28.56 -5.09
N MET A 341 -2.39 -27.23 -5.03
CA MET A 341 -3.50 -26.41 -5.55
C MET A 341 -3.36 -26.05 -7.03
N LYS A 342 -2.34 -26.53 -7.73
CA LYS A 342 -2.16 -26.30 -9.17
C LYS A 342 -3.41 -26.68 -9.95
N LEU A 343 -3.99 -25.72 -10.66
CA LEU A 343 -5.17 -25.96 -11.48
C LEU A 343 -4.85 -26.81 -12.72
N PRO A 344 -5.79 -27.66 -13.16
CA PRO A 344 -5.61 -28.45 -14.39
C PRO A 344 -5.54 -27.56 -15.62
N GLU A 345 -4.87 -28.04 -16.67
CA GLU A 345 -4.70 -27.32 -17.94
C GLU A 345 -6.02 -26.83 -18.57
N SER A 346 -7.10 -27.61 -18.41
CA SER A 346 -8.44 -27.23 -18.87
C SER A 346 -8.94 -25.94 -18.24
N ASP A 347 -8.64 -25.71 -16.96
CA ASP A 347 -9.06 -24.52 -16.23
C ASP A 347 -8.10 -23.34 -16.48
N VAL A 348 -6.79 -23.62 -16.62
CA VAL A 348 -5.81 -22.62 -17.03
C VAL A 348 -6.18 -22.00 -18.38
N LYS A 349 -6.64 -22.81 -19.35
CA LYS A 349 -7.10 -22.33 -20.65
C LYS A 349 -8.34 -21.44 -20.59
N LYS A 350 -9.19 -21.63 -19.59
CA LYS A 350 -10.38 -20.77 -19.36
C LYS A 350 -10.02 -19.44 -18.69
N TRP A 351 -8.87 -19.38 -18.01
CA TRP A 351 -8.41 -18.17 -17.34
C TRP A 351 -7.78 -17.20 -18.31
N LYS A 352 -8.28 -15.95 -18.34
CA LYS A 352 -7.92 -14.96 -19.35
C LYS A 352 -6.55 -14.33 -19.15
N SER A 353 -6.04 -14.32 -17.92
CA SER A 353 -4.73 -13.78 -17.61
C SER A 353 -3.65 -14.84 -17.82
N GLN A 354 -2.49 -14.42 -18.29
CA GLN A 354 -1.31 -15.27 -18.39
C GLN A 354 -0.20 -14.70 -17.50
N SER A 355 0.59 -15.59 -16.90
CA SER A 355 1.80 -15.18 -16.20
C SER A 355 2.90 -14.87 -17.21
N THR A 356 3.69 -13.82 -16.92
CA THR A 356 4.96 -13.57 -17.62
C THR A 356 6.09 -14.47 -17.09
N ASN A 357 5.91 -15.08 -15.92
CA ASN A 357 6.84 -16.05 -15.34
C ASN A 357 6.43 -17.48 -15.78
N PRO A 358 7.26 -18.20 -16.55
CA PRO A 358 6.95 -19.55 -17.03
C PRO A 358 6.89 -20.61 -15.90
N GLU A 359 7.51 -20.35 -14.75
CA GLU A 359 7.51 -21.24 -13.58
C GLU A 359 6.28 -21.07 -12.70
N ALA A 360 5.52 -19.99 -12.90
CA ALA A 360 4.34 -19.72 -12.10
C ALA A 360 3.19 -20.67 -12.46
N ILE A 361 2.56 -21.22 -11.45
CA ILE A 361 1.38 -22.06 -11.57
C ILE A 361 0.12 -21.26 -11.21
N LEU A 362 -0.97 -21.51 -11.91
CA LEU A 362 -2.28 -20.94 -11.56
C LEU A 362 -2.91 -21.79 -10.46
N VAL A 363 -3.36 -21.13 -9.38
CA VAL A 363 -4.03 -21.75 -8.24
C VAL A 363 -5.34 -21.02 -7.93
N PRO A 364 -6.34 -21.67 -7.32
CA PRO A 364 -7.54 -20.97 -6.83
C PRO A 364 -7.12 -19.99 -5.73
N ARG A 365 -7.74 -18.80 -5.68
CA ARG A 365 -7.50 -17.85 -4.60
C ARG A 365 -8.03 -18.37 -3.28
N PHE A 366 -9.26 -18.87 -3.28
CA PHE A 366 -9.96 -19.37 -2.11
C PHE A 366 -10.07 -20.90 -2.15
N VAL A 367 -9.68 -21.54 -1.04
CA VAL A 367 -9.75 -22.97 -0.84
C VAL A 367 -10.57 -23.27 0.40
N ASP A 368 -11.55 -24.14 0.29
CA ASP A 368 -12.35 -24.57 1.43
C ASP A 368 -11.45 -25.25 2.49
N PRO A 369 -11.41 -24.75 3.73
CA PRO A 369 -10.47 -25.23 4.74
C PRO A 369 -10.76 -26.64 5.24
N ASP A 370 -11.97 -27.14 5.02
CA ASP A 370 -12.40 -28.46 5.49
C ASP A 370 -12.24 -29.55 4.41
N THR A 371 -12.42 -29.18 3.14
CA THR A 371 -12.44 -30.15 2.02
C THR A 371 -11.30 -29.97 1.03
N GLY A 372 -10.57 -28.85 1.07
CA GLY A 372 -9.53 -28.50 0.11
C GLY A 372 -10.03 -28.18 -1.29
N LYS A 373 -11.33 -28.00 -1.48
CA LYS A 373 -11.90 -27.69 -2.80
C LYS A 373 -11.76 -26.22 -3.14
N PRO A 374 -11.51 -25.88 -4.42
CA PRO A 374 -11.56 -24.49 -4.88
C PRO A 374 -12.92 -23.87 -4.63
N LEU A 375 -12.92 -22.59 -4.26
CA LEU A 375 -14.13 -21.78 -4.11
C LEU A 375 -14.07 -20.62 -5.10
N TYR A 376 -15.05 -20.53 -5.99
CA TYR A 376 -15.15 -19.47 -6.99
C TYR A 376 -16.35 -18.61 -6.72
N VAL A 377 -16.18 -17.30 -6.79
CA VAL A 377 -17.19 -16.31 -6.44
C VAL A 377 -17.87 -15.76 -7.69
N HIS A 378 -19.18 -15.74 -7.64
CA HIS A 378 -20.07 -15.26 -8.69
C HIS A 378 -21.06 -14.24 -8.13
N ARG A 379 -21.75 -13.52 -9.00
CA ARG A 379 -22.74 -12.52 -8.61
C ARG A 379 -23.99 -12.59 -9.47
N LYS A 380 -25.15 -12.50 -8.84
CA LYS A 380 -26.44 -12.21 -9.48
C LYS A 380 -26.83 -10.79 -9.13
N GLY A 381 -27.49 -10.09 -10.06
CA GLY A 381 -27.90 -8.71 -9.86
C GLY A 381 -26.77 -7.70 -10.06
N SER A 382 -27.13 -6.43 -10.11
CA SER A 382 -26.28 -5.38 -10.68
C SER A 382 -25.49 -4.57 -9.65
N ASN A 383 -26.01 -4.41 -8.45
CA ASN A 383 -25.42 -3.48 -7.47
C ASN A 383 -25.67 -3.94 -6.03
N VAL A 384 -25.25 -3.12 -5.09
CA VAL A 384 -25.40 -3.38 -3.65
C VAL A 384 -26.82 -3.52 -3.16
N LYS A 385 -27.82 -3.03 -3.89
CA LYS A 385 -29.24 -3.12 -3.49
C LYS A 385 -29.87 -4.45 -3.85
N ASN A 386 -29.53 -5.02 -5.00
CA ASN A 386 -30.12 -6.25 -5.51
C ASN A 386 -29.09 -7.31 -5.91
N GLY A 387 -27.80 -6.97 -5.92
CA GLY A 387 -26.73 -7.92 -6.21
C GLY A 387 -26.47 -8.84 -5.02
N THR A 388 -26.36 -10.14 -5.31
CA THR A 388 -26.01 -11.17 -4.32
C THR A 388 -24.84 -11.98 -4.82
N TYR A 389 -23.91 -12.29 -3.92
CA TYR A 389 -22.78 -13.17 -4.22
C TYR A 389 -23.14 -14.61 -3.87
N TYR A 390 -22.67 -15.53 -4.70
CA TYR A 390 -22.73 -16.97 -4.43
C TYR A 390 -21.41 -17.64 -4.77
N ILE A 391 -21.18 -18.81 -4.26
CA ILE A 391 -19.92 -19.54 -4.36
C ILE A 391 -20.21 -20.92 -4.93
N ASP A 392 -19.39 -21.35 -5.88
CA ASP A 392 -19.38 -22.72 -6.39
C ASP A 392 -17.96 -23.18 -6.76
N GLN A 393 -17.83 -24.25 -7.53
CA GLN A 393 -16.56 -24.82 -7.97
C GLN A 393 -16.27 -24.59 -9.46
N ASN A 394 -17.03 -23.71 -10.12
CA ASN A 394 -16.85 -23.39 -11.53
C ASN A 394 -15.96 -22.15 -11.70
N ILE A 395 -14.79 -22.30 -12.30
CA ILE A 395 -13.87 -21.18 -12.58
C ILE A 395 -14.39 -20.21 -13.65
N GLU A 396 -15.37 -20.62 -14.47
CA GLU A 396 -15.91 -19.79 -15.52
C GLU A 396 -16.86 -18.72 -14.96
N ASN A 397 -16.81 -17.54 -15.53
CA ASN A 397 -17.69 -16.42 -15.16
C ASN A 397 -17.59 -15.95 -13.69
N THR A 398 -16.41 -16.12 -13.08
CA THR A 398 -16.15 -15.54 -11.75
C THR A 398 -16.23 -14.01 -11.79
N ILE A 399 -16.42 -13.39 -10.65
CA ILE A 399 -16.46 -11.94 -10.53
C ILE A 399 -15.21 -11.29 -11.13
N ALA A 400 -15.39 -10.17 -11.83
CA ALA A 400 -14.31 -9.55 -12.59
C ALA A 400 -13.46 -8.57 -11.75
N HIS A 401 -14.01 -8.05 -10.66
CA HIS A 401 -13.37 -7.04 -9.83
C HIS A 401 -12.50 -7.62 -8.71
N TYR A 402 -12.68 -8.90 -8.39
CA TYR A 402 -11.91 -9.58 -7.36
C TYR A 402 -11.50 -10.96 -7.88
N SER A 403 -10.21 -11.15 -8.11
CA SER A 403 -9.71 -12.34 -8.78
C SER A 403 -9.96 -13.60 -7.95
N SER A 404 -10.58 -14.61 -8.54
CA SER A 404 -10.83 -15.92 -7.90
C SER A 404 -9.70 -16.93 -8.09
N ALA A 405 -8.68 -16.60 -8.89
CA ALA A 405 -7.46 -17.38 -9.04
C ALA A 405 -6.25 -16.46 -9.15
N THR A 406 -5.08 -16.95 -8.81
CA THR A 406 -3.84 -16.19 -8.84
C THR A 406 -2.67 -17.07 -9.31
N PHE A 407 -1.63 -16.41 -9.84
CA PHE A 407 -0.38 -17.10 -10.16
C PHE A 407 0.55 -17.04 -8.96
N VAL A 408 1.12 -18.19 -8.62
CA VAL A 408 2.13 -18.35 -7.57
C VAL A 408 3.36 -19.06 -8.12
N ASN A 409 4.53 -18.80 -7.55
CA ASN A 409 5.76 -19.51 -7.88
C ASN A 409 6.29 -20.25 -6.63
N PRO A 410 5.88 -21.51 -6.38
CA PRO A 410 6.33 -22.27 -5.23
C PRO A 410 7.83 -22.59 -5.26
N GLU A 411 8.43 -22.71 -6.45
CA GLU A 411 9.88 -22.97 -6.57
C GLU A 411 10.69 -21.78 -6.08
N GLN A 412 10.32 -20.55 -6.45
CA GLN A 412 10.96 -19.35 -5.92
C GLN A 412 10.84 -19.27 -4.40
N LEU A 413 9.67 -19.58 -3.84
CA LEU A 413 9.50 -19.61 -2.37
C LEU A 413 10.42 -20.65 -1.71
N ARG A 414 10.68 -21.78 -2.37
CA ARG A 414 11.60 -22.82 -1.89
C ARG A 414 13.04 -22.33 -1.93
N GLU A 415 13.46 -21.70 -3.02
CA GLU A 415 14.78 -21.10 -3.17
C GLU A 415 15.02 -20.03 -2.10
N ASP A 416 14.10 -19.10 -1.94
CA ASP A 416 14.16 -18.03 -0.93
C ASP A 416 14.25 -18.61 0.50
N PHE A 417 13.46 -19.66 0.79
CA PHE A 417 13.51 -20.35 2.07
C PHE A 417 14.86 -21.03 2.31
N ASP A 418 15.42 -21.70 1.30
CA ASP A 418 16.72 -22.35 1.42
C ASP A 418 17.88 -21.36 1.55
N GLU A 419 17.76 -20.17 0.95
CA GLU A 419 18.71 -19.06 1.14
C GLU A 419 18.63 -18.49 2.55
N VAL A 420 17.43 -18.22 3.04
CA VAL A 420 17.21 -17.67 4.38
C VAL A 420 17.77 -18.60 5.48
N LYS A 421 17.63 -19.91 5.32
CA LYS A 421 18.19 -20.90 6.25
C LYS A 421 19.73 -20.89 6.32
N LYS A 422 20.40 -20.43 5.27
CA LYS A 422 21.87 -20.36 5.21
C LYS A 422 22.45 -19.11 5.88
N ILE A 423 21.61 -18.14 6.23
CA ILE A 423 22.08 -16.88 6.83
C ILE A 423 22.71 -17.18 8.20
N ASP A 424 23.92 -16.67 8.40
CA ASP A 424 24.61 -16.80 9.69
C ASP A 424 23.81 -16.12 10.82
N LYS A 425 23.62 -16.85 11.92
CA LYS A 425 22.81 -16.37 13.04
C LYS A 425 23.41 -15.10 13.68
N ASN A 426 24.74 -14.99 13.78
CA ASN A 426 25.36 -13.81 14.37
C ASN A 426 25.15 -12.58 13.49
N LYS A 427 25.10 -12.77 12.17
CA LYS A 427 24.75 -11.69 11.24
C LYS A 427 23.32 -11.23 11.48
N LEU A 428 22.36 -12.11 11.65
CA LEU A 428 20.97 -11.74 11.97
C LEU A 428 20.90 -10.98 13.29
N LEU A 429 21.55 -11.47 14.33
CA LEU A 429 21.58 -10.84 15.65
C LEU A 429 22.17 -9.42 15.62
N SER A 430 23.18 -9.19 14.78
CA SER A 430 23.84 -7.87 14.65
C SER A 430 23.06 -6.87 13.79
N GLN A 431 22.13 -7.33 12.95
CA GLN A 431 21.40 -6.49 12.02
C GLN A 431 19.95 -6.22 12.45
N SER A 432 19.43 -7.00 13.39
CA SER A 432 18.04 -6.89 13.81
C SER A 432 17.79 -5.72 14.75
N PRO A 433 16.87 -4.81 14.42
CA PRO A 433 16.48 -3.72 15.31
C PRO A 433 15.79 -4.23 16.60
N LEU A 434 15.23 -5.43 16.61
CA LEU A 434 14.57 -6.04 17.78
C LEU A 434 15.54 -6.68 18.76
N LEU A 435 16.75 -7.00 18.31
CA LEU A 435 17.79 -7.69 19.09
C LEU A 435 18.95 -6.77 19.50
N SER A 436 18.93 -5.53 19.01
CA SER A 436 19.85 -4.47 19.40
C SER A 436 19.24 -3.64 20.54
N ASP A 437 20.05 -3.26 21.53
CA ASP A 437 19.68 -2.30 22.57
C ASP A 437 19.97 -0.85 22.13
N GLU A 438 20.58 -0.66 20.97
CA GLU A 438 20.90 0.66 20.43
C GLU A 438 19.75 1.17 19.56
N LEU A 439 19.48 2.49 19.67
CA LEU A 439 18.55 3.16 18.78
C LEU A 439 19.10 3.14 17.34
N CYS A 440 18.27 2.74 16.41
CA CYS A 440 18.59 2.76 14.99
C CYS A 440 17.74 3.82 14.29
N PRO A 441 18.33 4.66 13.42
CA PRO A 441 17.54 5.61 12.64
C PRO A 441 16.57 4.87 11.71
N LEU A 442 15.43 5.49 11.44
CA LEU A 442 14.53 5.02 10.39
C LEU A 442 15.20 5.13 9.02
N PRO A 443 14.77 4.35 8.02
CA PRO A 443 15.26 4.50 6.66
C PRO A 443 15.16 5.96 6.18
N LYS A 444 16.21 6.45 5.52
CA LYS A 444 16.27 7.82 4.99
C LYS A 444 15.07 8.12 4.07
N TYR A 445 14.72 7.17 3.24
CA TYR A 445 13.63 7.26 2.29
C TYR A 445 12.54 6.23 2.62
N TYR A 446 11.30 6.63 2.47
CA TYR A 446 10.14 5.79 2.68
C TYR A 446 9.47 5.39 1.37
N THR A 447 9.22 6.37 0.48
CA THR A 447 8.60 6.13 -0.82
C THR A 447 9.62 5.73 -1.88
N HIS A 448 10.90 6.02 -1.63
CA HIS A 448 11.96 5.77 -2.59
C HIS A 448 12.29 4.28 -2.70
N CYS A 449 12.02 3.71 -3.87
CA CYS A 449 12.57 2.43 -4.28
C CYS A 449 13.80 2.72 -5.16
N PRO A 450 15.00 2.24 -4.82
CA PRO A 450 16.18 2.43 -5.65
C PRO A 450 15.94 1.83 -7.03
N ARG A 451 15.78 2.69 -8.04
CA ARG A 451 15.68 2.27 -9.44
C ARG A 451 16.56 3.14 -10.29
N LEU A 452 17.08 2.56 -11.34
CA LEU A 452 17.77 3.34 -12.36
C LEU A 452 16.73 4.11 -13.19
N VAL A 453 16.96 5.41 -13.36
CA VAL A 453 16.19 6.30 -14.24
C VAL A 453 17.01 6.66 -15.47
N THR A 454 16.37 6.91 -16.60
CA THR A 454 17.06 7.33 -17.81
C THR A 454 17.05 8.85 -17.97
N GLU A 455 18.09 9.42 -18.60
CA GLU A 455 18.11 10.85 -18.93
C GLU A 455 16.87 11.27 -19.75
N LYS A 456 16.39 10.41 -20.63
CA LYS A 456 15.16 10.64 -21.40
C LYS A 456 13.93 10.75 -20.50
N GLU A 457 13.81 9.89 -19.51
CA GLU A 457 12.72 9.95 -18.53
C GLU A 457 12.75 11.26 -17.75
N ILE A 458 13.91 11.66 -17.23
CA ILE A 458 14.11 12.91 -16.50
C ILE A 458 13.75 14.11 -17.37
N SER A 459 14.25 14.15 -18.61
CA SER A 459 13.95 15.23 -19.57
C SER A 459 12.46 15.34 -19.85
N ASN A 460 11.77 14.22 -20.07
CA ASN A 460 10.32 14.20 -20.31
C ASN A 460 9.54 14.75 -19.12
N LEU A 461 9.92 14.40 -17.88
CA LEU A 461 9.28 14.90 -16.67
C LEU A 461 9.46 16.41 -16.51
N MET A 462 10.68 16.92 -16.77
CA MET A 462 10.97 18.37 -16.74
C MET A 462 10.19 19.14 -17.79
N ASP A 463 10.08 18.61 -19.02
CA ASP A 463 9.40 19.27 -20.13
C ASP A 463 7.88 19.37 -19.92
N GLN A 464 7.27 18.37 -19.30
CA GLN A 464 5.85 18.43 -18.93
C GLN A 464 5.59 19.54 -17.90
N ILE A 465 6.44 19.67 -16.86
CA ILE A 465 6.33 20.72 -15.84
C ILE A 465 6.51 22.12 -16.45
N LYS A 466 7.45 22.31 -17.39
CA LYS A 466 7.65 23.60 -18.08
C LYS A 466 6.40 24.10 -18.80
N LYS A 467 5.57 23.19 -19.31
CA LYS A 467 4.37 23.55 -20.07
C LYS A 467 3.22 24.03 -19.18
N GLN A 468 2.98 23.43 -18.03
CA GLN A 468 1.77 23.64 -17.25
C GLN A 468 1.96 23.67 -15.73
N GLY A 469 3.17 23.40 -15.24
CA GLY A 469 3.50 23.42 -13.81
C GLY A 469 3.13 22.15 -13.03
N TYR A 470 2.51 21.16 -13.68
CA TYR A 470 2.10 19.88 -13.08
C TYR A 470 2.13 18.74 -14.11
N TRP A 471 2.04 17.51 -13.64
CA TRP A 471 1.92 16.33 -14.50
C TRP A 471 0.47 15.92 -14.69
N LEU A 472 0.14 15.57 -15.91
CA LEU A 472 -1.12 14.91 -16.27
C LEU A 472 -0.89 13.42 -16.46
N SER A 473 -1.89 12.64 -16.15
CA SER A 473 -1.99 11.21 -16.44
C SER A 473 -3.39 10.88 -16.90
N ASP A 474 -3.56 9.71 -17.50
CA ASP A 474 -4.89 9.21 -17.82
C ASP A 474 -5.68 9.01 -16.53
N LEU A 475 -6.95 9.37 -16.55
CA LEU A 475 -7.83 9.15 -15.41
C LEU A 475 -8.05 7.63 -15.24
N PRO A 476 -7.57 7.02 -14.15
CA PRO A 476 -7.75 5.60 -13.93
C PRO A 476 -9.21 5.29 -13.62
N SER A 477 -9.66 4.12 -14.03
CA SER A 477 -10.89 3.56 -13.46
C SER A 477 -10.65 3.24 -12.00
N THR A 478 -11.64 3.48 -11.16
CA THR A 478 -11.66 2.88 -9.82
C THR A 478 -11.87 1.37 -9.95
N SER A 479 -11.75 0.67 -8.85
CA SER A 479 -12.07 -0.75 -8.82
C SER A 479 -13.53 -1.08 -9.17
N HIS A 480 -14.41 -0.06 -9.32
CA HIS A 480 -15.84 -0.21 -9.61
C HIS A 480 -16.34 0.77 -10.66
N PRO A 481 -15.86 0.68 -11.90
CA PRO A 481 -16.26 1.65 -12.90
C PRO A 481 -17.74 1.52 -13.27
N TYR A 482 -18.48 2.62 -13.18
CA TYR A 482 -19.76 2.79 -13.85
C TYR A 482 -19.55 2.83 -15.36
N ARG A 483 -20.41 2.14 -16.11
CA ARG A 483 -20.37 2.16 -17.58
C ARG A 483 -21.55 2.94 -18.14
N CYS A 484 -21.27 3.99 -18.87
CA CYS A 484 -22.28 4.79 -19.53
C CYS A 484 -23.20 3.96 -20.42
N GLY A 485 -24.50 4.22 -20.30
CA GLY A 485 -25.51 3.51 -21.09
C GLY A 485 -25.80 2.07 -20.66
N TRP A 486 -25.17 1.62 -19.58
CA TRP A 486 -25.50 0.32 -19.01
C TRP A 486 -26.80 0.38 -18.21
N THR A 487 -27.67 -0.61 -18.43
CA THR A 487 -28.95 -0.71 -17.71
C THR A 487 -28.82 -1.77 -16.63
N PRO A 488 -29.07 -1.42 -15.34
CA PRO A 488 -29.00 -2.37 -14.24
C PRO A 488 -30.11 -3.44 -14.33
N ASP A 489 -29.79 -4.66 -13.90
CA ASP A 489 -30.82 -5.70 -13.68
C ASP A 489 -31.52 -5.46 -12.34
N LEU A 490 -32.67 -4.80 -12.38
CA LEU A 490 -33.49 -4.54 -11.20
C LEU A 490 -34.19 -5.78 -10.67
N SER A 491 -34.23 -6.89 -11.45
CA SER A 491 -34.80 -8.16 -10.99
C SER A 491 -33.87 -8.95 -10.07
N GLY A 492 -32.55 -8.68 -10.12
CA GLY A 492 -31.52 -9.41 -9.39
C GLY A 492 -31.32 -10.86 -9.84
N LYS A 493 -31.77 -11.23 -11.04
CA LYS A 493 -31.77 -12.62 -11.54
C LYS A 493 -30.66 -12.89 -12.56
N GLU A 494 -30.20 -11.88 -13.28
CA GLU A 494 -29.14 -12.05 -14.28
C GLU A 494 -27.78 -12.32 -13.66
N ASP A 495 -26.93 -13.06 -14.34
CA ASP A 495 -25.53 -13.25 -13.96
C ASP A 495 -24.71 -12.02 -14.32
N TYR A 496 -24.25 -11.31 -13.29
CA TYR A 496 -23.42 -10.11 -13.38
C TYR A 496 -21.96 -10.36 -12.98
N SER A 497 -21.56 -11.60 -12.78
CA SER A 497 -20.22 -11.95 -12.32
C SER A 497 -19.09 -11.29 -13.12
N ARG A 498 -19.24 -11.21 -14.43
CA ARG A 498 -18.24 -10.63 -15.34
C ARG A 498 -18.43 -9.14 -15.65
N LYS A 499 -19.46 -8.52 -15.12
CA LYS A 499 -19.75 -7.11 -15.35
C LYS A 499 -19.14 -6.27 -14.23
N MET A 500 -18.23 -5.39 -14.59
CA MET A 500 -17.60 -4.43 -13.68
C MET A 500 -18.36 -3.11 -13.72
N VAL A 501 -19.53 -3.07 -13.13
CA VAL A 501 -20.41 -1.91 -13.21
C VAL A 501 -21.14 -1.70 -11.91
N GLY A 502 -21.38 -0.44 -11.58
CA GLY A 502 -22.38 -0.01 -10.63
C GLY A 502 -23.75 0.11 -11.29
N ASP A 503 -24.50 1.09 -10.90
CA ASP A 503 -25.77 1.53 -11.48
C ASP A 503 -25.75 3.05 -11.74
N ASP A 504 -26.90 3.66 -11.98
CA ASP A 504 -27.02 5.10 -12.26
C ASP A 504 -26.58 5.98 -11.08
N PHE A 505 -26.39 5.42 -9.90
CA PHE A 505 -25.93 6.13 -8.69
C PHE A 505 -24.43 5.96 -8.44
N ASP A 506 -23.76 5.10 -9.21
CA ASP A 506 -22.31 4.91 -9.10
C ASP A 506 -21.59 6.12 -9.69
N THR A 507 -20.84 6.81 -8.84
CA THR A 507 -20.07 8.01 -9.20
C THR A 507 -18.60 7.73 -9.45
N SER A 508 -18.22 6.47 -9.62
CA SER A 508 -16.84 6.07 -9.94
C SER A 508 -16.28 6.88 -11.12
N PRO A 509 -14.96 7.16 -11.15
CA PRO A 509 -14.35 7.95 -12.22
C PRO A 509 -14.21 7.12 -13.49
N TYR A 510 -15.29 6.55 -13.96
CA TYR A 510 -15.32 5.93 -15.26
C TYR A 510 -15.81 6.95 -16.27
N PRO A 511 -14.92 7.55 -17.06
CA PRO A 511 -15.33 8.53 -18.03
C PRO A 511 -16.20 7.86 -19.09
N CYS A 512 -17.33 8.46 -19.39
CA CYS A 512 -18.08 8.15 -20.62
C CYS A 512 -17.29 8.51 -21.87
N THR A 513 -16.17 9.19 -21.72
CA THR A 513 -15.24 9.59 -22.77
C THR A 513 -13.87 8.99 -22.49
N ASP A 514 -13.39 8.13 -23.38
CA ASP A 514 -12.02 7.64 -23.35
C ASP A 514 -11.03 8.82 -23.44
N GLY A 515 -9.92 8.73 -22.71
CA GLY A 515 -8.83 9.70 -22.78
C GLY A 515 -8.97 10.93 -21.91
N GLN A 516 -9.84 10.94 -20.89
CA GLN A 516 -9.86 12.04 -19.93
C GLN A 516 -8.59 12.06 -19.08
N GLN A 517 -7.94 13.23 -19.01
CA GLN A 517 -6.73 13.45 -18.21
C GLN A 517 -7.08 13.88 -16.79
N CYS A 518 -6.21 13.52 -15.84
CA CYS A 518 -6.33 13.92 -14.45
C CYS A 518 -4.98 14.34 -13.85
N ILE A 519 -5.06 15.02 -12.71
CA ILE A 519 -3.94 15.20 -11.79
C ILE A 519 -4.02 14.05 -10.81
N SER A 520 -3.03 13.14 -10.87
CA SER A 520 -2.97 11.95 -10.02
C SER A 520 -1.90 12.08 -8.96
N VAL A 521 -2.27 11.85 -7.70
CA VAL A 521 -1.32 11.80 -6.57
C VAL A 521 -0.34 10.64 -6.74
N ALA A 522 -0.80 9.47 -7.19
CA ALA A 522 0.10 8.35 -7.49
C ALA A 522 1.14 8.70 -8.56
N ALA A 523 0.72 9.37 -9.63
CA ALA A 523 1.64 9.83 -10.69
C ALA A 523 2.60 10.90 -10.16
N TYR A 524 2.13 11.83 -9.34
CA TYR A 524 2.98 12.83 -8.68
C TYR A 524 4.06 12.14 -7.82
N ILE A 525 3.69 11.20 -6.95
CA ILE A 525 4.62 10.45 -6.11
C ILE A 525 5.65 9.71 -6.99
N LYS A 526 5.19 8.94 -7.98
CA LYS A 526 6.06 8.19 -8.89
C LYS A 526 7.07 9.09 -9.63
N ASN A 527 6.62 10.24 -10.10
CA ASN A 527 7.47 11.16 -10.86
C ASN A 527 8.49 11.85 -9.94
N MET A 528 8.09 12.24 -8.74
CA MET A 528 9.01 12.78 -7.73
C MET A 528 10.05 11.76 -7.31
N MET A 529 9.68 10.49 -7.09
CA MET A 529 10.63 9.40 -6.80
C MET A 529 11.67 9.23 -7.91
N ALA A 530 11.27 9.35 -9.18
CA ALA A 530 12.20 9.31 -10.30
C ALA A 530 13.21 10.47 -10.26
N LEU A 531 12.76 11.67 -9.93
CA LEU A 531 13.62 12.84 -9.80
C LEU A 531 14.54 12.75 -8.56
N ILE A 532 14.04 12.21 -7.45
CA ILE A 532 14.86 11.92 -6.26
C ILE A 532 15.95 10.89 -6.62
N ALA A 533 15.60 9.81 -7.33
CA ALA A 533 16.57 8.81 -7.78
C ALA A 533 17.67 9.43 -8.68
N ALA A 534 17.31 10.39 -9.51
CA ALA A 534 18.27 11.13 -10.33
C ALA A 534 19.25 11.95 -9.48
N LEU A 535 18.77 12.64 -8.44
CA LEU A 535 19.64 13.40 -7.51
C LEU A 535 20.56 12.50 -6.70
N GLU A 536 20.18 11.24 -6.46
CA GLU A 536 21.02 10.24 -5.80
C GLU A 536 22.04 9.55 -6.73
N GLY A 537 22.11 10.01 -7.99
CA GLY A 537 23.07 9.46 -8.98
C GLY A 537 22.62 8.15 -9.63
N ASN A 538 21.37 7.72 -9.46
CA ASN A 538 20.81 6.50 -10.05
C ASN A 538 20.36 6.73 -11.51
N VAL A 539 21.21 7.34 -12.35
CA VAL A 539 20.94 7.64 -13.77
C VAL A 539 21.66 6.62 -14.66
N LYS A 540 20.92 6.10 -15.68
CA LYS A 540 21.40 5.19 -16.73
C LYS A 540 21.72 5.95 -18.00
#